data_a39e537c512215de9149ad240e696423
#
_entry.id   a39e537c512215de9149ad240e696423
#
_cell.length_a   1.000
_cell.length_b   1.000
_cell.length_c   1.000
_cell.angle_alpha   90.00
_cell.angle_beta   90.00
_cell.angle_gamma   90.00
#
_symmetry.space_group_name_H-M   'P 1'
#
loop_
_entity.id
_entity.type
_entity.pdbx_description
1 polymer ?
#
loop_
_entity_poly.entity_id
_entity_poly.type
_entity_poly.pdbx_seq_one_letter_code
_entity_poly.pdbx_strand_id
1 'polypeptide(L)' 'MKVKVFDENHEKDLENSINEFITEKDIIDIKFNVSIAISGEEQIYCFSALVMYK' A
#
# COMPACT_ATOMS: atom_id res chain seq x y z
N MET A 1 13.23 -13.89 -3.37
CA MET A 1 12.39 -12.79 -2.81
C MET A 1 11.33 -12.39 -3.81
N LYS A 2 10.13 -12.19 -3.33
CA LYS A 2 9.00 -11.75 -4.15
C LYS A 2 8.52 -10.40 -3.65
N VAL A 3 7.81 -9.67 -4.49
CA VAL A 3 7.24 -8.39 -4.12
C VAL A 3 5.76 -8.33 -4.47
N LYS A 4 5.00 -7.60 -3.67
CA LYS A 4 3.60 -7.31 -3.91
C LYS A 4 3.40 -5.81 -3.76
N VAL A 5 2.78 -5.18 -4.76
CA VAL A 5 2.49 -3.75 -4.73
C VAL A 5 1.01 -3.55 -4.45
N PHE A 6 0.72 -2.63 -3.54
CA PHE A 6 -0.65 -2.25 -3.18
C PHE A 6 -0.84 -0.76 -3.44
N ASP A 7 -1.96 -0.41 -4.06
CA ASP A 7 -2.39 0.97 -4.27
C ASP A 7 -3.84 1.10 -3.85
N GLU A 8 -4.13 2.06 -2.99
CA GLU A 8 -5.49 2.33 -2.53
C GLU A 8 -5.72 3.83 -2.38
N ASN A 9 -6.97 4.24 -2.53
CA ASN A 9 -7.35 5.63 -2.37
C ASN A 9 -7.57 6.04 -0.91
N HIS A 10 -7.74 5.07 -0.04
CA HIS A 10 -7.98 5.28 1.39
C HIS A 10 -7.02 4.44 2.21
N GLU A 11 -6.48 5.05 3.27
CA GLU A 11 -5.51 4.39 4.14
C GLU A 11 -6.05 3.13 4.80
N LYS A 12 -7.34 3.15 5.15
CA LYS A 12 -7.96 1.99 5.80
C LYS A 12 -8.05 0.80 4.86
N ASP A 13 -8.34 1.05 3.59
CA ASP A 13 -8.38 0.00 2.58
C ASP A 13 -6.99 -0.59 2.34
N LEU A 14 -5.97 0.26 2.33
CA LEU A 14 -4.59 -0.21 2.21
C LEU A 14 -4.21 -1.09 3.40
N GLU A 15 -4.52 -0.63 4.61
CA GLU A 15 -4.25 -1.38 5.84
C GLU A 15 -4.89 -2.77 5.79
N ASN A 16 -6.16 -2.83 5.43
CA ASN A 16 -6.89 -4.09 5.36
C ASN A 16 -6.31 -5.03 4.32
N SER A 17 -5.96 -4.51 3.14
CA SER A 17 -5.37 -5.31 2.06
C SER A 17 -4.02 -5.89 2.46
N ILE A 18 -3.17 -5.08 3.09
CA ILE A 18 -1.86 -5.53 3.55
C ILE A 18 -2.00 -6.57 4.65
N ASN A 19 -2.85 -6.30 5.65
CA ASN A 19 -3.03 -7.21 6.77
C ASN A 19 -3.54 -8.58 6.31
N GLU A 20 -4.44 -8.60 5.36
CA GLU A 20 -4.93 -9.84 4.78
C GLU A 20 -3.81 -10.61 4.07
N PHE A 21 -2.99 -9.88 3.29
CA PHE A 21 -1.92 -10.50 2.52
C PHE A 21 -0.82 -11.10 3.39
N ILE A 22 -0.40 -10.38 4.45
CA ILE A 22 0.75 -10.79 5.25
C ILE A 22 0.45 -11.92 6.24
N THR A 23 -0.82 -12.27 6.41
CA THR A 23 -1.24 -13.26 7.39
C THR A 23 -0.56 -14.63 7.21
N GLU A 24 -0.32 -15.03 5.96
CA GLU A 24 0.26 -16.33 5.65
C GLU A 24 1.59 -16.24 4.90
N LYS A 25 2.26 -15.08 4.97
CA LYS A 25 3.50 -14.86 4.23
C LYS A 25 4.67 -14.58 5.15
N ASP A 26 5.85 -14.97 4.72
CA ASP A 26 7.11 -14.60 5.38
C ASP A 26 7.54 -13.25 4.87
N ILE A 27 7.31 -12.21 5.66
CA ILE A 27 7.56 -10.84 5.26
C ILE A 27 9.00 -10.44 5.58
N ILE A 28 9.68 -9.90 4.57
CA ILE A 28 11.05 -9.42 4.70
C ILE A 28 11.03 -7.94 5.06
N ASP A 29 10.25 -7.13 4.34
CA ASP A 29 10.17 -5.69 4.58
C ASP A 29 8.93 -5.13 3.93
N ILE A 30 8.48 -3.97 4.42
CA ILE A 30 7.36 -3.24 3.85
C ILE A 30 7.77 -1.78 3.70
N LYS A 31 7.61 -1.23 2.49
CA LYS A 31 7.85 0.18 2.21
C LYS A 31 6.52 0.87 1.96
N PHE A 32 6.29 1.98 2.62
CA PHE A 32 5.04 2.73 2.54
C PHE A 32 5.28 4.10 1.91
N ASN A 33 4.33 4.54 1.10
CA ASN A 33 4.39 5.86 0.48
C ASN A 33 2.99 6.46 0.33
N VAL A 34 2.92 7.79 0.46
CA VAL A 34 1.68 8.54 0.25
C VAL A 34 1.97 9.61 -0.80
N SER A 35 1.15 9.64 -1.84
CA SER A 35 1.22 10.64 -2.89
C SER A 35 -0.04 11.49 -2.87
N ILE A 36 0.09 12.76 -3.24
CA ILE A 36 -1.03 13.68 -3.38
C ILE A 36 -1.01 14.22 -4.80
N ALA A 37 -2.15 14.10 -5.49
CA ALA A 37 -2.37 14.75 -6.76
C ALA A 37 -3.42 15.84 -6.56
N ILE A 38 -3.19 17.00 -7.15
CA ILE A 38 -4.14 18.11 -7.11
C ILE A 38 -4.74 18.28 -8.50
N SER A 39 -6.07 18.16 -8.59
CA SER A 39 -6.79 18.36 -9.83
C SER A 39 -7.89 19.39 -9.58
N GLY A 40 -7.65 20.63 -10.04
CA GLY A 40 -8.56 21.73 -9.76
C GLY A 40 -8.59 22.05 -8.27
N GLU A 41 -9.75 21.93 -7.65
CA GLU A 41 -9.92 22.15 -6.21
C GLU A 41 -9.88 20.85 -5.41
N GLU A 42 -9.72 19.70 -6.07
CA GLU A 42 -9.71 18.40 -5.41
C GLU A 42 -8.31 17.95 -5.09
N GLN A 43 -8.17 17.36 -3.92
CA GLN A 43 -6.94 16.69 -3.51
C GLN A 43 -7.19 15.19 -3.55
N ILE A 44 -6.40 14.48 -4.36
CA ILE A 44 -6.51 13.04 -4.50
C ILE A 44 -5.30 12.41 -3.81
N TYR A 45 -5.55 11.58 -2.82
CA TYR A 45 -4.52 10.85 -2.11
C TYR A 45 -4.39 9.47 -2.69
N CYS A 46 -3.14 9.03 -2.86
CA CYS A 46 -2.83 7.66 -3.24
C CYS A 46 -1.92 7.07 -2.17
N PHE A 47 -2.39 6.04 -1.53
CA PHE A 47 -1.63 5.31 -0.52
C PHE A 47 -1.10 4.04 -1.15
N SER A 48 0.21 3.85 -1.12
CA SER A 48 0.83 2.69 -1.73
C SER A 48 1.83 2.03 -0.80
N ALA A 49 2.01 0.74 -1.00
CA ALA A 49 2.97 -0.02 -0.23
C ALA A 49 3.60 -1.09 -1.11
N LEU A 50 4.87 -1.34 -0.86
CA LEU A 50 5.60 -2.44 -1.47
C LEU A 50 5.95 -3.44 -0.38
N VAL A 51 5.43 -4.65 -0.50
CA VAL A 51 5.70 -5.73 0.45
C VAL A 51 6.70 -6.69 -0.18
N MET A 52 7.82 -6.90 0.51
CA MET A 52 8.84 -7.86 0.08
C MET A 52 8.69 -9.12 0.94
N TYR A 53 8.61 -10.27 0.28
CA TYR A 53 8.38 -11.54 0.99
C TYR A 53 9.09 -12.70 0.31
N LYS A 54 9.14 -13.82 0.98
CA LYS A 54 9.73 -15.06 0.44
C LYS A 54 8.77 -15.85 -0.42
#